data_bed3a98a7cc27951dfda0e4517259a96
#
_entry.id   bed3a98a7cc27951dfda0e4517259a96
#
_cell.length_a   1.000
_cell.length_b   1.000
_cell.length_c   1.000
_cell.angle_alpha   90.00
_cell.angle_beta   90.00
_cell.angle_gamma   90.00
#
_symmetry.space_group_name_H-M   'P 1'
#
loop_
_entity.id
_entity.type
_entity.pdbx_description
1 polymer ?
#
loop_
_entity_poly.entity_id
_entity_poly.type
_entity_poly.pdbx_seq_one_letter_code
_entity_poly.pdbx_strand_id
1 'polypeptide(L)'
;RQGMQHIYIINANYRVLCYHCAMPLKWIKPLIQTMRPKQWVKNLLLFIPLVFDQQLTNWPALWHITAGFFLFSLLTSSIYIINDLADLEADRQHPKKRLRPLPAGVLDPRVALAAVLILLLVVGIGSIWLSKWFAVICLTYLLLNVAYSKWLKHLPILDVMVLASFYVLRVVAGVVLIVVSRFSPWLYVFTTFMALYLGIGKRRAELSLLADNANSHRRVLEGYTLPLLDQLTIIVSSSAIITYSLYTFSAPNLPENHSMMLTIPFVIFGIFRYLYLVQVEQCGGAPEEVLFSDRPLQASIVLWGLAIVIVFYAVPHWAEIRAVLGI
;
A
#
# COMPACT_ATOMS: atom_id res chain seq x y z
N ARG A 1 23.98 64.21 -5.06
CA ARG A 1 22.69 63.54 -5.13
C ARG A 1 22.57 62.51 -6.32
N GLN A 2 23.57 62.40 -7.18
CA GLN A 2 23.56 61.43 -8.32
C GLN A 2 24.29 60.10 -8.05
N GLY A 3 25.07 59.99 -6.98
CA GLY A 3 25.83 58.79 -6.69
C GLY A 3 25.09 57.64 -5.99
N MET A 4 23.87 57.86 -5.44
CA MET A 4 23.14 56.87 -4.68
C MET A 4 22.13 56.02 -5.51
N GLN A 5 21.77 56.46 -6.72
CA GLN A 5 20.83 55.72 -7.57
C GLN A 5 21.49 54.51 -8.29
N HIS A 6 22.79 54.61 -8.61
CA HIS A 6 23.48 53.51 -9.29
C HIS A 6 23.76 52.30 -8.39
N ILE A 7 23.93 52.48 -7.10
CA ILE A 7 24.19 51.37 -6.15
C ILE A 7 22.92 50.51 -5.92
N TYR A 8 21.73 51.14 -5.98
CA TYR A 8 20.47 50.38 -5.82
C TYR A 8 20.12 49.53 -7.05
N ILE A 9 20.48 49.96 -8.24
CA ILE A 9 20.21 49.21 -9.50
C ILE A 9 21.12 47.98 -9.59
N ILE A 10 22.38 48.07 -9.17
CA ILE A 10 23.32 46.93 -9.19
C ILE A 10 22.89 45.85 -8.17
N ASN A 11 22.40 46.25 -7.00
CA ASN A 11 21.92 45.31 -5.99
C ASN A 11 20.61 44.61 -6.39
N ALA A 12 19.73 45.25 -7.16
CA ALA A 12 18.50 44.64 -7.65
C ALA A 12 18.79 43.55 -8.72
N ASN A 13 19.75 43.80 -9.61
CA ASN A 13 20.13 42.82 -10.65
C ASN A 13 20.86 41.59 -10.07
N TYR A 14 21.69 41.73 -9.05
CA TYR A 14 22.32 40.59 -8.39
C TYR A 14 21.32 39.73 -7.60
N ARG A 15 20.30 40.34 -7.00
CA ARG A 15 19.21 39.57 -6.36
C ARG A 15 18.37 38.79 -7.36
N VAL A 16 18.08 39.35 -8.53
CA VAL A 16 17.33 38.63 -9.59
C VAL A 16 18.13 37.46 -10.17
N LEU A 17 19.44 37.64 -10.38
CA LEU A 17 20.32 36.55 -10.86
C LEU A 17 20.48 35.43 -9.80
N CYS A 18 20.63 35.75 -8.52
CA CYS A 18 20.66 34.77 -7.44
C CYS A 18 19.32 34.03 -7.25
N TYR A 19 18.17 34.68 -7.50
CA TYR A 19 16.86 34.02 -7.44
C TYR A 19 16.68 32.97 -8.56
N HIS A 20 17.28 33.17 -9.73
CA HIS A 20 17.21 32.20 -10.84
C HIS A 20 18.16 31.01 -10.66
N CYS A 21 19.31 31.16 -10.01
CA CYS A 21 20.23 30.05 -9.74
C CYS A 21 19.84 29.16 -8.54
N ALA A 22 18.97 29.63 -7.63
CA ALA A 22 18.51 28.86 -6.45
C ALA A 22 17.19 28.12 -6.68
N MET A 23 16.68 28.04 -7.92
CA MET A 23 15.36 27.52 -8.26
C MET A 23 15.21 26.00 -8.56
N PRO A 24 16.22 25.15 -8.69
CA PRO A 24 15.93 23.76 -9.11
C PRO A 24 15.37 22.87 -8.03
N LEU A 25 15.35 23.23 -6.74
CA LEU A 25 14.94 22.29 -5.68
C LEU A 25 13.58 22.56 -5.00
N LYS A 26 12.93 23.71 -5.28
CA LYS A 26 11.68 24.06 -4.58
C LYS A 26 10.49 23.14 -4.91
N TRP A 27 10.47 22.47 -6.07
CA TRP A 27 9.40 21.59 -6.50
C TRP A 27 9.61 20.10 -6.09
N ILE A 28 10.83 19.68 -5.72
CA ILE A 28 11.14 18.29 -5.38
C ILE A 28 10.39 17.84 -4.13
N LYS A 29 10.48 18.60 -3.04
CA LYS A 29 9.79 18.27 -1.78
C LYS A 29 8.26 18.18 -1.96
N PRO A 30 7.57 19.16 -2.59
CA PRO A 30 6.15 19.05 -2.91
C PRO A 30 5.81 17.85 -3.81
N LEU A 31 6.64 17.53 -4.80
CA LEU A 31 6.45 16.36 -5.66
C LEU A 31 6.53 15.07 -4.87
N ILE A 32 7.57 14.89 -4.03
CA ILE A 32 7.71 13.70 -3.17
C ILE A 32 6.51 13.59 -2.21
N GLN A 33 6.00 14.69 -1.67
CA GLN A 33 4.79 14.67 -0.84
C GLN A 33 3.57 14.18 -1.62
N THR A 34 3.41 14.59 -2.88
CA THR A 34 2.31 14.16 -3.75
C THR A 34 2.46 12.69 -4.17
N MET A 35 3.68 12.18 -4.31
CA MET A 35 3.98 10.75 -4.54
C MET A 35 3.57 9.84 -3.37
N ARG A 36 3.38 10.39 -2.18
CA ARG A 36 2.94 9.69 -0.95
C ARG A 36 3.80 8.47 -0.57
N PRO A 37 5.11 8.60 -0.28
CA PRO A 37 5.97 7.46 0.07
C PRO A 37 5.47 6.64 1.26
N LYS A 38 4.75 7.24 2.21
CA LYS A 38 4.11 6.50 3.33
C LYS A 38 3.16 5.40 2.87
N GLN A 39 2.58 5.52 1.67
CA GLN A 39 1.69 4.52 1.09
C GLN A 39 2.43 3.33 0.45
N TRP A 40 3.75 3.44 0.26
CA TRP A 40 4.58 2.36 -0.29
C TRP A 40 4.60 1.12 0.61
N VAL A 41 4.30 1.27 1.90
CA VAL A 41 4.14 0.14 2.83
C VAL A 41 3.18 -0.93 2.29
N LYS A 42 2.15 -0.55 1.56
CA LYS A 42 1.21 -1.49 0.93
C LYS A 42 1.89 -2.36 -0.13
N ASN A 43 2.95 -1.87 -0.76
CA ASN A 43 3.68 -2.60 -1.78
C ASN A 43 4.64 -3.65 -1.19
N LEU A 44 4.85 -3.66 0.14
CA LEU A 44 5.55 -4.77 0.83
C LEU A 44 4.85 -6.12 0.62
N LEU A 45 3.59 -6.12 0.21
CA LEU A 45 2.88 -7.35 -0.18
C LEU A 45 3.54 -8.08 -1.37
N LEU A 46 4.35 -7.41 -2.18
CA LEU A 46 5.15 -8.05 -3.22
C LEU A 46 6.16 -9.05 -2.63
N PHE A 47 6.59 -8.87 -1.36
CA PHE A 47 7.53 -9.77 -0.69
C PHE A 47 6.87 -11.04 -0.14
N ILE A 48 5.54 -11.11 -0.08
CA ILE A 48 4.83 -12.30 0.43
C ILE A 48 5.30 -13.59 -0.27
N PRO A 49 5.33 -13.69 -1.61
CA PRO A 49 5.78 -14.90 -2.27
C PRO A 49 7.23 -15.26 -1.91
N LEU A 50 8.13 -14.28 -1.80
CA LEU A 50 9.53 -14.51 -1.43
C LEU A 50 9.67 -15.13 -0.03
N VAL A 51 8.88 -14.65 0.94
CA VAL A 51 8.89 -15.15 2.32
C VAL A 51 8.30 -16.55 2.39
N PHE A 52 7.11 -16.74 1.79
CA PHE A 52 6.35 -17.99 1.89
C PHE A 52 6.85 -19.11 0.98
N ASP A 53 7.65 -18.79 -0.04
CA ASP A 53 8.36 -19.79 -0.87
C ASP A 53 9.82 -20.01 -0.36
N GLN A 54 10.14 -19.50 0.84
CA GLN A 54 11.43 -19.67 1.54
C GLN A 54 12.65 -19.18 0.73
N GLN A 55 12.47 -18.15 -0.08
CA GLN A 55 13.53 -17.62 -0.96
C GLN A 55 14.24 -16.37 -0.43
N LEU A 56 14.17 -16.04 0.88
CA LEU A 56 14.81 -14.85 1.46
C LEU A 56 16.33 -14.87 1.30
N THR A 57 16.94 -16.04 1.22
CA THR A 57 18.39 -16.22 1.02
C THR A 57 18.79 -16.30 -0.46
N ASN A 58 17.81 -16.34 -1.36
CA ASN A 58 18.04 -16.35 -2.82
C ASN A 58 18.27 -14.92 -3.32
N TRP A 59 19.53 -14.50 -3.46
CA TRP A 59 19.90 -13.15 -3.89
C TRP A 59 19.28 -12.70 -5.22
N PRO A 60 19.24 -13.50 -6.28
CA PRO A 60 18.53 -13.16 -7.50
C PRO A 60 17.04 -12.87 -7.28
N ALA A 61 16.32 -13.73 -6.53
CA ALA A 61 14.91 -13.53 -6.21
C ALA A 61 14.68 -12.27 -5.38
N LEU A 62 15.51 -12.04 -4.35
CA LEU A 62 15.46 -10.85 -3.50
C LEU A 62 15.67 -9.57 -4.34
N TRP A 63 16.63 -9.60 -5.27
CA TRP A 63 16.87 -8.45 -6.18
C TRP A 63 15.67 -8.17 -7.08
N HIS A 64 15.09 -9.21 -7.71
CA HIS A 64 13.92 -9.04 -8.58
C HIS A 64 12.72 -8.47 -7.82
N ILE A 65 12.43 -8.98 -6.63
CA ILE A 65 11.33 -8.47 -5.78
C ILE A 65 11.62 -7.03 -5.35
N THR A 66 12.84 -6.71 -4.95
CA THR A 66 13.21 -5.36 -4.52
C THR A 66 13.10 -4.35 -5.66
N ALA A 67 13.61 -4.69 -6.84
CA ALA A 67 13.44 -3.87 -8.05
C ALA A 67 11.96 -3.70 -8.42
N GLY A 68 11.18 -4.79 -8.37
CA GLY A 68 9.74 -4.76 -8.57
C GLY A 68 9.00 -3.89 -7.57
N PHE A 69 9.38 -3.93 -6.29
CA PHE A 69 8.83 -3.07 -5.24
C PHE A 69 9.03 -1.58 -5.56
N PHE A 70 10.22 -1.18 -5.97
CA PHE A 70 10.46 0.24 -6.33
C PHE A 70 9.69 0.63 -7.59
N LEU A 71 9.69 -0.19 -8.64
CA LEU A 71 8.91 0.09 -9.86
C LEU A 71 7.41 0.18 -9.57
N PHE A 72 6.87 -0.74 -8.77
CA PHE A 72 5.46 -0.72 -8.39
C PHE A 72 5.13 0.47 -7.48
N SER A 73 6.08 0.92 -6.65
CA SER A 73 5.94 2.12 -5.83
C SER A 73 5.93 3.40 -6.66
N LEU A 74 6.73 3.47 -7.72
CA LEU A 74 6.69 4.56 -8.70
C LEU A 74 5.36 4.55 -9.49
N LEU A 75 4.86 3.37 -9.87
CA LEU A 75 3.55 3.22 -10.51
C LEU A 75 2.43 3.76 -9.61
N THR A 76 2.38 3.33 -8.35
CA THR A 76 1.35 3.80 -7.41
C THR A 76 1.48 5.31 -7.14
N SER A 77 2.70 5.84 -7.10
CA SER A 77 2.96 7.29 -6.98
C SER A 77 2.42 8.06 -8.19
N SER A 78 2.64 7.56 -9.40
CA SER A 78 2.07 8.16 -10.63
C SER A 78 0.55 8.24 -10.56
N ILE A 79 -0.10 7.18 -10.08
CA ILE A 79 -1.56 7.13 -9.91
C ILE A 79 -2.03 8.16 -8.89
N TYR A 80 -1.32 8.36 -7.77
CA TYR A 80 -1.67 9.41 -6.80
C TYR A 80 -1.57 10.80 -7.41
N ILE A 81 -0.53 11.08 -8.20
CA ILE A 81 -0.38 12.37 -8.88
C ILE A 81 -1.51 12.56 -9.92
N ILE A 82 -1.84 11.53 -10.70
CA ILE A 82 -2.94 11.56 -11.68
C ILE A 82 -4.28 11.87 -10.98
N ASN A 83 -4.56 11.20 -9.85
CA ASN A 83 -5.78 11.43 -9.09
C ASN A 83 -5.83 12.84 -8.50
N ASP A 84 -4.73 13.34 -7.92
CA ASP A 84 -4.66 14.71 -7.38
C ASP A 84 -4.77 15.77 -8.50
N LEU A 85 -4.31 15.48 -9.74
CA LEU A 85 -4.52 16.34 -10.91
C LEU A 85 -5.98 16.31 -11.39
N ALA A 86 -6.60 15.12 -11.44
CA ALA A 86 -8.00 14.97 -11.87
C ALA A 86 -8.99 15.61 -10.91
N ASP A 87 -8.71 15.57 -9.60
CA ASP A 87 -9.59 16.10 -8.55
C ASP A 87 -9.20 17.54 -8.13
N LEU A 88 -8.31 18.22 -8.87
CA LEU A 88 -7.67 19.48 -8.47
C LEU A 88 -8.67 20.57 -8.01
N GLU A 89 -9.72 20.81 -8.81
CA GLU A 89 -10.71 21.86 -8.50
C GLU A 89 -11.60 21.46 -7.31
N ALA A 90 -11.97 20.20 -7.21
CA ALA A 90 -12.74 19.67 -6.07
C ALA A 90 -11.91 19.72 -4.77
N ASP A 91 -10.63 19.36 -4.86
CA ASP A 91 -9.72 19.35 -3.71
C ASP A 91 -9.40 20.78 -3.20
N ARG A 92 -9.44 21.81 -4.05
CA ARG A 92 -9.32 23.23 -3.65
C ARG A 92 -10.46 23.69 -2.73
N GLN A 93 -11.65 23.16 -2.93
CA GLN A 93 -12.83 23.49 -2.13
C GLN A 93 -12.93 22.65 -0.84
N HIS A 94 -12.17 21.57 -0.72
CA HIS A 94 -12.24 20.65 0.41
C HIS A 94 -11.42 21.16 1.61
N PRO A 95 -11.96 21.21 2.86
CA PRO A 95 -11.31 21.82 4.02
C PRO A 95 -9.92 21.27 4.35
N LYS A 96 -9.70 19.96 4.20
CA LYS A 96 -8.40 19.31 4.48
C LYS A 96 -7.54 19.14 3.23
N LYS A 97 -8.14 18.75 2.09
CA LYS A 97 -7.37 18.43 0.88
C LYS A 97 -6.80 19.65 0.17
N ARG A 98 -7.36 20.86 0.38
CA ARG A 98 -6.81 22.12 -0.14
C ARG A 98 -5.36 22.41 0.32
N LEU A 99 -4.92 21.74 1.40
CA LEU A 99 -3.56 21.86 1.92
C LEU A 99 -2.53 20.96 1.20
N ARG A 100 -2.98 20.09 0.28
CA ARG A 100 -2.06 19.28 -0.54
C ARG A 100 -1.26 20.17 -1.49
N PRO A 101 -0.04 19.74 -1.91
CA PRO A 101 0.84 20.57 -2.74
C PRO A 101 0.23 21.08 -4.05
N LEU A 102 -0.55 20.26 -4.75
CA LEU A 102 -1.20 20.64 -6.02
C LEU A 102 -2.36 21.63 -5.81
N PRO A 103 -3.39 21.35 -4.98
CA PRO A 103 -4.47 22.29 -4.71
C PRO A 103 -3.99 23.59 -4.07
N ALA A 104 -2.96 23.55 -3.23
CA ALA A 104 -2.35 24.72 -2.58
C ALA A 104 -1.51 25.58 -3.54
N GLY A 105 -1.31 25.16 -4.80
CA GLY A 105 -0.49 25.89 -5.79
C GLY A 105 1.02 25.84 -5.52
N VAL A 106 1.49 25.01 -4.58
CA VAL A 106 2.93 24.84 -4.26
C VAL A 106 3.65 24.00 -5.31
N LEU A 107 2.94 23.07 -5.94
CA LEU A 107 3.41 22.25 -7.06
C LEU A 107 2.66 22.66 -8.32
N ASP A 108 3.40 23.09 -9.36
CA ASP A 108 2.81 23.41 -10.65
C ASP A 108 2.22 22.15 -11.30
N PRO A 109 0.96 22.16 -11.79
CA PRO A 109 0.33 21.06 -12.50
C PRO A 109 1.13 20.55 -13.71
N ARG A 110 1.86 21.45 -14.40
CA ARG A 110 2.71 21.08 -15.54
C ARG A 110 3.91 20.23 -15.10
N VAL A 111 4.53 20.59 -13.97
CA VAL A 111 5.63 19.82 -13.36
C VAL A 111 5.13 18.45 -12.89
N ALA A 112 3.95 18.41 -12.27
CA ALA A 112 3.31 17.17 -11.86
C ALA A 112 3.01 16.25 -13.04
N LEU A 113 2.46 16.78 -14.15
CA LEU A 113 2.19 16.03 -15.37
C LEU A 113 3.49 15.49 -16.02
N ALA A 114 4.53 16.33 -16.12
CA ALA A 114 5.83 15.89 -16.62
C ALA A 114 6.42 14.76 -15.75
N ALA A 115 6.31 14.88 -14.43
CA ALA A 115 6.74 13.81 -13.52
C ALA A 115 5.97 12.51 -13.74
N VAL A 116 4.64 12.56 -13.93
CA VAL A 116 3.83 11.36 -14.26
C VAL A 116 4.33 10.68 -15.52
N LEU A 117 4.57 11.44 -16.60
CA LEU A 117 5.04 10.88 -17.87
C LEU A 117 6.40 10.20 -17.71
N ILE A 118 7.34 10.84 -17.01
CA ILE A 118 8.67 10.26 -16.73
C ILE A 118 8.54 8.99 -15.89
N LEU A 119 7.75 9.03 -14.81
CA LEU A 119 7.56 7.87 -13.92
C LEU A 119 6.92 6.69 -14.66
N LEU A 120 5.88 6.93 -15.47
CA LEU A 120 5.24 5.88 -16.26
C LEU A 120 6.18 5.31 -17.33
N LEU A 121 7.05 6.14 -17.95
CA LEU A 121 8.07 5.67 -18.87
C LEU A 121 9.09 4.77 -18.17
N VAL A 122 9.61 5.19 -17.01
CA VAL A 122 10.55 4.40 -16.21
C VAL A 122 9.91 3.07 -15.76
N VAL A 123 8.66 3.12 -15.30
CA VAL A 123 7.92 1.91 -14.92
C VAL A 123 7.69 1.01 -16.14
N GLY A 124 7.27 1.56 -17.27
CA GLY A 124 7.03 0.79 -18.50
C GLY A 124 8.28 0.04 -18.97
N ILE A 125 9.39 0.76 -19.14
CA ILE A 125 10.67 0.17 -19.57
C ILE A 125 11.20 -0.81 -18.52
N GLY A 126 11.26 -0.39 -17.25
CA GLY A 126 11.81 -1.20 -16.18
C GLY A 126 11.01 -2.47 -15.92
N SER A 127 9.67 -2.42 -16.00
CA SER A 127 8.81 -3.59 -15.79
C SER A 127 8.96 -4.63 -16.92
N ILE A 128 9.07 -4.20 -18.18
CA ILE A 128 9.30 -5.11 -19.32
C ILE A 128 10.67 -5.77 -19.21
N TRP A 129 11.69 -4.98 -18.81
CA TRP A 129 13.04 -5.50 -18.62
C TRP A 129 13.12 -6.53 -17.48
N LEU A 130 12.36 -6.29 -16.40
CA LEU A 130 12.36 -7.16 -15.23
C LEU A 130 11.58 -8.46 -15.48
N SER A 131 10.35 -8.38 -16.01
CA SER A 131 9.50 -9.50 -16.40
C SER A 131 8.32 -9.03 -17.26
N LYS A 132 8.07 -9.71 -18.38
CA LYS A 132 6.90 -9.41 -19.24
C LYS A 132 5.58 -9.54 -18.47
N TRP A 133 5.46 -10.56 -17.61
CA TRP A 133 4.27 -10.77 -16.80
C TRP A 133 4.11 -9.69 -15.72
N PHE A 134 5.21 -9.21 -15.15
CA PHE A 134 5.18 -8.09 -14.22
C PHE A 134 4.69 -6.81 -14.92
N ALA A 135 5.13 -6.56 -16.16
CA ALA A 135 4.63 -5.44 -16.96
C ALA A 135 3.12 -5.54 -17.24
N VAL A 136 2.60 -6.74 -17.53
CA VAL A 136 1.15 -6.97 -17.69
C VAL A 136 0.41 -6.67 -16.38
N ILE A 137 0.93 -7.09 -15.22
CA ILE A 137 0.32 -6.77 -13.92
C ILE A 137 0.35 -5.27 -13.65
N CYS A 138 1.45 -4.58 -13.92
CA CYS A 138 1.54 -3.12 -13.77
C CYS A 138 0.51 -2.39 -14.66
N LEU A 139 0.36 -2.81 -15.91
CA LEU A 139 -0.64 -2.26 -16.82
C LEU A 139 -2.06 -2.53 -16.33
N THR A 140 -2.36 -3.77 -15.94
CA THR A 140 -3.66 -4.15 -15.37
C THR A 140 -3.98 -3.31 -14.14
N TYR A 141 -3.01 -3.12 -13.24
CA TYR A 141 -3.15 -2.29 -12.06
C TYR A 141 -3.47 -0.83 -12.40
N LEU A 142 -2.78 -0.27 -13.39
CA LEU A 142 -3.01 1.10 -13.88
C LEU A 142 -4.42 1.26 -14.47
N LEU A 143 -4.80 0.37 -15.40
CA LEU A 143 -6.11 0.39 -16.05
C LEU A 143 -7.25 0.22 -15.05
N LEU A 144 -7.10 -0.72 -14.11
CA LEU A 144 -8.09 -0.94 -13.06
C LEU A 144 -8.23 0.27 -12.13
N ASN A 145 -7.13 0.99 -11.81
CA ASN A 145 -7.19 2.25 -11.05
C ASN A 145 -7.94 3.34 -11.81
N VAL A 146 -7.72 3.47 -13.12
CA VAL A 146 -8.46 4.43 -13.95
C VAL A 146 -9.95 4.08 -13.98
N ALA A 147 -10.29 2.81 -14.19
CA ALA A 147 -11.67 2.33 -14.17
C ALA A 147 -12.33 2.54 -12.80
N TYR A 148 -11.59 2.26 -11.72
CA TYR A 148 -12.07 2.51 -10.36
C TYR A 148 -12.35 3.98 -10.11
N SER A 149 -11.42 4.86 -10.47
CA SER A 149 -11.57 6.31 -10.24
C SER A 149 -12.75 6.90 -11.00
N LYS A 150 -13.07 6.39 -12.20
CA LYS A 150 -14.15 6.93 -13.04
C LYS A 150 -15.51 6.30 -12.76
N TRP A 151 -15.58 4.98 -12.59
CA TRP A 151 -16.87 4.25 -12.60
C TRP A 151 -17.05 3.34 -11.39
N LEU A 152 -16.09 2.43 -11.11
CA LEU A 152 -16.31 1.30 -10.20
C LEU A 152 -16.46 1.73 -8.74
N LYS A 153 -15.86 2.85 -8.36
CA LYS A 153 -15.97 3.43 -7.00
C LYS A 153 -17.38 3.88 -6.62
N HIS A 154 -18.31 3.92 -7.56
CA HIS A 154 -19.71 4.36 -7.34
C HIS A 154 -20.69 3.19 -7.19
N LEU A 155 -20.23 1.95 -7.42
CA LEU A 155 -21.04 0.74 -7.36
C LEU A 155 -20.79 0.02 -6.03
N PRO A 156 -21.82 -0.06 -5.13
CA PRO A 156 -21.69 -0.78 -3.86
C PRO A 156 -21.25 -2.23 -4.08
N ILE A 157 -20.52 -2.78 -3.13
CA ILE A 157 -19.89 -4.12 -3.14
C ILE A 157 -18.75 -4.19 -4.16
N LEU A 158 -18.96 -3.80 -5.42
CA LEU A 158 -17.93 -3.83 -6.44
C LEU A 158 -16.75 -2.91 -6.10
N ASP A 159 -17.02 -1.75 -5.47
CA ASP A 159 -15.98 -0.84 -4.99
C ASP A 159 -15.04 -1.49 -3.96
N VAL A 160 -15.57 -2.29 -3.04
CA VAL A 160 -14.77 -3.03 -2.05
C VAL A 160 -14.02 -4.19 -2.71
N MET A 161 -14.67 -4.93 -3.64
CA MET A 161 -14.02 -6.01 -4.37
C MET A 161 -12.84 -5.51 -5.22
N VAL A 162 -12.99 -4.36 -5.87
CA VAL A 162 -11.89 -3.74 -6.64
C VAL A 162 -10.79 -3.23 -5.71
N LEU A 163 -11.13 -2.66 -4.54
CA LEU A 163 -10.12 -2.31 -3.54
C LEU A 163 -9.33 -3.53 -3.08
N ALA A 164 -10.00 -4.66 -2.83
CA ALA A 164 -9.34 -5.91 -2.48
C ALA A 164 -8.45 -6.43 -3.60
N SER A 165 -8.89 -6.34 -4.87
CA SER A 165 -8.09 -6.78 -6.01
C SER A 165 -6.77 -6.00 -6.15
N PHE A 166 -6.69 -4.74 -5.71
CA PHE A 166 -5.42 -4.01 -5.67
C PHE A 166 -4.41 -4.61 -4.69
N TYR A 167 -4.87 -5.19 -3.57
CA TYR A 167 -3.97 -5.90 -2.64
C TYR A 167 -3.52 -7.23 -3.25
N VAL A 168 -4.46 -7.98 -3.85
CA VAL A 168 -4.17 -9.26 -4.52
C VAL A 168 -3.19 -9.07 -5.68
N LEU A 169 -3.39 -8.04 -6.52
CA LEU A 169 -2.48 -7.73 -7.64
C LEU A 169 -1.04 -7.46 -7.18
N ARG A 170 -0.84 -6.92 -5.96
CA ARG A 170 0.51 -6.75 -5.40
C ARG A 170 1.17 -8.09 -5.09
N VAL A 171 0.41 -9.04 -4.52
CA VAL A 171 0.93 -10.39 -4.25
C VAL A 171 1.22 -11.11 -5.57
N VAL A 172 0.31 -11.05 -6.53
CA VAL A 172 0.51 -11.62 -7.88
C VAL A 172 1.72 -10.98 -8.58
N ALA A 173 1.93 -9.66 -8.43
CA ALA A 173 3.11 -8.98 -8.93
C ALA A 173 4.41 -9.58 -8.36
N GLY A 174 4.42 -9.95 -7.08
CA GLY A 174 5.52 -10.68 -6.47
C GLY A 174 5.70 -12.09 -7.02
N VAL A 175 4.59 -12.84 -7.21
CA VAL A 175 4.63 -14.21 -7.75
C VAL A 175 5.25 -14.25 -9.16
N VAL A 176 4.94 -13.29 -10.03
CA VAL A 176 5.46 -13.28 -11.41
C VAL A 176 6.90 -12.80 -11.54
N LEU A 177 7.50 -12.30 -10.45
CA LEU A 177 8.89 -11.84 -10.41
C LEU A 177 9.89 -12.90 -10.02
N ILE A 178 9.43 -13.97 -9.39
CA ILE A 178 10.28 -15.08 -8.95
C ILE A 178 9.71 -16.40 -9.44
N VAL A 179 10.59 -17.42 -9.53
CA VAL A 179 10.14 -18.79 -9.81
C VAL A 179 9.61 -19.38 -8.51
N VAL A 180 8.29 -19.33 -8.32
CA VAL A 180 7.63 -19.91 -7.16
C VAL A 180 7.47 -21.42 -7.39
N SER A 181 8.02 -22.23 -6.49
CA SER A 181 7.99 -23.69 -6.60
C SER A 181 6.59 -24.24 -6.39
N ARG A 182 5.87 -23.76 -5.40
CA ARG A 182 4.48 -24.16 -5.10
C ARG A 182 3.72 -23.06 -4.36
N PHE A 183 2.91 -22.30 -5.07
CA PHE A 183 2.03 -21.31 -4.45
C PHE A 183 0.80 -21.99 -3.82
N SER A 184 0.59 -21.79 -2.53
CA SER A 184 -0.55 -22.38 -1.83
C SER A 184 -1.87 -21.67 -2.20
N PRO A 185 -2.90 -22.40 -2.68
CA PRO A 185 -4.22 -21.82 -2.90
C PRO A 185 -4.83 -21.18 -1.64
N TRP A 186 -4.56 -21.76 -0.47
CA TRP A 186 -5.05 -21.24 0.81
C TRP A 186 -4.46 -19.88 1.16
N LEU A 187 -3.18 -19.64 0.85
CA LEU A 187 -2.55 -18.35 1.05
C LEU A 187 -3.15 -17.26 0.13
N TYR A 188 -3.48 -17.63 -1.11
CA TYR A 188 -4.18 -16.75 -2.03
C TYR A 188 -5.57 -16.35 -1.50
N VAL A 189 -6.36 -17.34 -1.07
CA VAL A 189 -7.71 -17.11 -0.55
C VAL A 189 -7.66 -16.30 0.76
N PHE A 190 -6.72 -16.60 1.66
CA PHE A 190 -6.47 -15.82 2.86
C PHE A 190 -6.16 -14.35 2.53
N THR A 191 -5.24 -14.11 1.58
CA THR A 191 -4.88 -12.75 1.15
C THR A 191 -6.09 -12.00 0.61
N THR A 192 -6.95 -12.70 -0.14
CA THR A 192 -8.18 -12.12 -0.70
C THR A 192 -9.16 -11.73 0.41
N PHE A 193 -9.42 -12.60 1.38
CA PHE A 193 -10.31 -12.28 2.50
C PHE A 193 -9.74 -11.20 3.41
N MET A 194 -8.44 -11.18 3.65
CA MET A 194 -7.79 -10.09 4.40
C MET A 194 -7.93 -8.75 3.67
N ALA A 195 -7.77 -8.73 2.36
CA ALA A 195 -7.95 -7.53 1.56
C ALA A 195 -9.40 -7.02 1.59
N LEU A 196 -10.39 -7.92 1.49
CA LEU A 196 -11.80 -7.61 1.65
C LEU A 196 -12.11 -7.09 3.06
N TYR A 197 -11.55 -7.72 4.10
CA TYR A 197 -11.69 -7.31 5.49
C TYR A 197 -11.24 -5.85 5.71
N LEU A 198 -10.07 -5.49 5.20
CA LEU A 198 -9.55 -4.12 5.27
C LEU A 198 -10.42 -3.14 4.45
N GLY A 199 -10.89 -3.57 3.28
CA GLY A 199 -11.76 -2.77 2.41
C GLY A 199 -13.12 -2.48 3.04
N ILE A 200 -13.77 -3.50 3.62
CA ILE A 200 -15.06 -3.37 4.32
C ILE A 200 -14.87 -2.52 5.58
N GLY A 201 -13.83 -2.76 6.38
CA GLY A 201 -13.51 -1.96 7.56
C GLY A 201 -13.37 -0.46 7.23
N LYS A 202 -12.72 -0.14 6.10
CA LYS A 202 -12.63 1.22 5.59
C LYS A 202 -14.00 1.82 5.27
N ARG A 203 -14.89 1.08 4.60
CA ARG A 203 -16.26 1.57 4.29
C ARG A 203 -17.08 1.77 5.55
N ARG A 204 -16.95 0.85 6.51
CA ARG A 204 -17.63 0.97 7.80
C ARG A 204 -17.21 2.23 8.56
N ALA A 205 -15.92 2.49 8.65
CA ALA A 205 -15.40 3.69 9.31
C ALA A 205 -15.82 4.98 8.58
N GLU A 206 -15.76 5.00 7.24
CA GLU A 206 -16.25 6.13 6.44
C GLU A 206 -17.75 6.38 6.70
N LEU A 207 -18.58 5.34 6.76
CA LEU A 207 -20.03 5.45 7.01
C LEU A 207 -20.33 5.92 8.45
N SER A 208 -19.61 5.41 9.45
CA SER A 208 -19.75 5.84 10.85
C SER A 208 -19.45 7.32 11.04
N LEU A 209 -18.36 7.81 10.43
CA LEU A 209 -17.98 9.23 10.46
C LEU A 209 -18.97 10.16 9.74
N LEU A 210 -19.74 9.66 8.77
CA LEU A 210 -20.76 10.42 8.08
C LEU A 210 -22.04 10.57 8.91
N ALA A 211 -22.37 9.60 9.75
CA ALA A 211 -23.49 9.72 10.68
C ALA A 211 -23.32 10.91 11.65
N ASP A 212 -22.06 11.27 11.96
CA ASP A 212 -21.71 12.40 12.82
C ASP A 212 -21.54 13.73 12.08
N ASN A 213 -21.36 13.73 10.73
CA ASN A 213 -21.06 14.93 9.93
C ASN A 213 -21.82 14.95 8.60
N ALA A 214 -22.96 15.67 8.57
CA ALA A 214 -23.88 15.75 7.42
C ALA A 214 -23.33 16.35 6.09
N ASN A 215 -22.05 16.76 6.03
CA ASN A 215 -21.53 17.58 4.93
C ASN A 215 -20.56 16.89 3.94
N SER A 216 -20.34 15.58 4.00
CA SER A 216 -19.43 14.92 3.05
C SER A 216 -20.05 13.67 2.40
N HIS A 217 -20.97 13.86 1.46
CA HIS A 217 -21.63 12.76 0.76
C HIS A 217 -20.70 12.07 -0.25
N ARG A 218 -20.27 10.85 0.06
CA ARG A 218 -19.75 9.93 -0.94
C ARG A 218 -20.88 9.03 -1.41
N ARG A 219 -21.35 9.22 -2.64
CA ARG A 219 -22.54 8.58 -3.24
C ARG A 219 -22.62 7.06 -3.06
N VAL A 220 -21.48 6.36 -3.06
CA VAL A 220 -21.45 4.89 -2.86
C VAL A 220 -21.87 4.47 -1.45
N LEU A 221 -21.72 5.34 -0.45
CA LEU A 221 -22.07 5.01 0.94
C LEU A 221 -23.56 4.98 1.17
N GLU A 222 -24.37 5.61 0.31
CA GLU A 222 -25.84 5.52 0.32
C GLU A 222 -26.32 4.07 0.07
N GLY A 223 -25.52 3.25 -0.63
CA GLY A 223 -25.80 1.84 -0.87
C GLY A 223 -25.39 0.89 0.25
N TYR A 224 -24.86 1.39 1.36
CA TYR A 224 -24.42 0.59 2.51
C TYR A 224 -25.18 0.95 3.78
N THR A 225 -25.37 -0.06 4.64
CA THR A 225 -25.81 0.12 6.02
C THR A 225 -24.76 -0.43 6.99
N LEU A 226 -24.68 0.12 8.20
CA LEU A 226 -23.75 -0.41 9.22
C LEU A 226 -24.00 -1.91 9.51
N PRO A 227 -25.27 -2.38 9.68
CA PRO A 227 -25.54 -3.80 9.86
C PRO A 227 -25.04 -4.68 8.71
N LEU A 228 -25.19 -4.24 7.46
CA LEU A 228 -24.67 -4.99 6.29
C LEU A 228 -23.14 -5.09 6.34
N LEU A 229 -22.46 -3.98 6.60
CA LEU A 229 -21.00 -3.96 6.69
C LEU A 229 -20.48 -4.79 7.86
N ASP A 230 -21.20 -4.83 8.99
CA ASP A 230 -20.86 -5.68 10.14
C ASP A 230 -21.03 -7.16 9.80
N GLN A 231 -22.11 -7.57 9.12
CA GLN A 231 -22.29 -8.94 8.63
C GLN A 231 -21.19 -9.36 7.64
N LEU A 232 -20.89 -8.52 6.66
CA LEU A 232 -19.81 -8.79 5.70
C LEU A 232 -18.46 -8.91 6.40
N THR A 233 -18.20 -8.07 7.42
CA THR A 233 -16.98 -8.12 8.22
C THR A 233 -16.84 -9.46 8.93
N ILE A 234 -17.93 -9.98 9.54
CA ILE A 234 -17.92 -11.30 10.22
C ILE A 234 -17.60 -12.41 9.22
N ILE A 235 -18.25 -12.41 8.05
CA ILE A 235 -18.03 -13.42 7.01
C ILE A 235 -16.57 -13.44 6.56
N VAL A 236 -16.00 -12.29 6.20
CA VAL A 236 -14.63 -12.23 5.65
C VAL A 236 -13.56 -12.46 6.71
N SER A 237 -13.76 -12.01 7.96
CA SER A 237 -12.80 -12.24 9.04
C SER A 237 -12.76 -13.71 9.46
N SER A 238 -13.92 -14.36 9.60
CA SER A 238 -14.02 -15.80 9.88
C SER A 238 -13.38 -16.62 8.76
N SER A 239 -13.67 -16.29 7.50
CA SER A 239 -13.07 -16.95 6.33
C SER A 239 -11.56 -16.74 6.28
N ALA A 240 -11.05 -15.56 6.64
CA ALA A 240 -9.61 -15.30 6.72
C ALA A 240 -8.94 -16.18 7.78
N ILE A 241 -9.51 -16.29 8.98
CA ILE A 241 -8.97 -17.16 10.05
C ILE A 241 -8.95 -18.61 9.61
N ILE A 242 -10.04 -19.11 9.04
CA ILE A 242 -10.14 -20.50 8.58
C ILE A 242 -9.12 -20.78 7.47
N THR A 243 -9.07 -19.94 6.45
CA THR A 243 -8.16 -20.15 5.30
C THR A 243 -6.70 -20.02 5.68
N TYR A 244 -6.34 -19.14 6.62
CA TYR A 244 -5.00 -19.09 7.18
C TYR A 244 -4.67 -20.36 7.97
N SER A 245 -5.59 -20.83 8.81
CA SER A 245 -5.40 -22.07 9.56
C SER A 245 -5.21 -23.26 8.62
N LEU A 246 -6.03 -23.38 7.56
CA LEU A 246 -5.87 -24.40 6.53
C LEU A 246 -4.51 -24.29 5.82
N TYR A 247 -4.05 -23.10 5.53
CA TYR A 247 -2.72 -22.86 4.99
C TYR A 247 -1.63 -23.45 5.92
N THR A 248 -1.70 -23.20 7.24
CA THR A 248 -0.62 -23.52 8.18
C THR A 248 -0.33 -25.00 8.35
N PHE A 249 -1.21 -25.91 7.92
CA PHE A 249 -0.98 -27.36 7.98
C PHE A 249 -1.12 -28.09 6.65
N SER A 250 -1.68 -27.46 5.60
CA SER A 250 -1.92 -28.15 4.32
C SER A 250 -1.03 -27.66 3.18
N ALA A 251 -0.28 -26.57 3.34
CA ALA A 251 0.58 -26.08 2.28
C ALA A 251 1.82 -26.99 2.10
N PRO A 252 2.19 -27.31 0.85
CA PRO A 252 3.17 -28.36 0.57
C PRO A 252 4.61 -28.01 0.89
N ASN A 253 4.90 -26.73 1.18
CA ASN A 253 6.24 -26.21 1.50
C ASN A 253 6.42 -25.92 2.99
N LEU A 254 5.52 -26.41 3.85
CA LEU A 254 5.59 -26.22 5.29
C LEU A 254 6.38 -27.34 5.98
N PRO A 255 6.99 -27.07 7.15
CA PRO A 255 7.60 -28.11 7.97
C PRO A 255 6.59 -29.18 8.40
N GLU A 256 6.98 -30.46 8.34
CA GLU A 256 6.12 -31.61 8.68
C GLU A 256 5.64 -31.61 10.14
N ASN A 257 6.37 -30.92 11.04
CA ASN A 257 6.06 -30.82 12.45
C ASN A 257 4.90 -29.85 12.77
N HIS A 258 4.22 -29.31 11.75
CA HIS A 258 3.12 -28.37 11.88
C HIS A 258 3.44 -27.09 12.71
N SER A 259 4.73 -26.73 12.88
CA SER A 259 5.15 -25.58 13.68
C SER A 259 4.57 -24.24 13.16
N MET A 260 4.18 -24.18 11.87
CA MET A 260 3.52 -22.99 11.31
C MET A 260 2.19 -22.68 12.03
N MET A 261 1.51 -23.64 12.64
CA MET A 261 0.27 -23.41 13.40
C MET A 261 0.48 -22.47 14.60
N LEU A 262 1.72 -22.37 15.13
CA LEU A 262 2.06 -21.40 16.19
C LEU A 262 1.89 -19.94 15.77
N THR A 263 1.78 -19.67 14.48
CA THR A 263 1.55 -18.31 13.96
C THR A 263 0.06 -17.91 13.96
N ILE A 264 -0.88 -18.86 14.10
CA ILE A 264 -2.34 -18.60 14.09
C ILE A 264 -2.77 -17.59 15.15
N PRO A 265 -2.34 -17.68 16.43
CA PRO A 265 -2.77 -16.72 17.44
C PRO A 265 -2.45 -15.27 17.10
N PHE A 266 -1.34 -14.99 16.45
CA PHE A 266 -0.98 -13.63 16.04
C PHE A 266 -1.92 -13.09 14.97
N VAL A 267 -2.32 -13.93 14.01
CA VAL A 267 -3.29 -13.54 12.97
C VAL A 267 -4.67 -13.29 13.59
N ILE A 268 -5.13 -14.16 14.49
CA ILE A 268 -6.41 -13.98 15.20
C ILE A 268 -6.38 -12.67 15.99
N PHE A 269 -5.32 -12.42 16.76
CA PHE A 269 -5.18 -11.19 17.53
C PHE A 269 -5.17 -9.96 16.61
N GLY A 270 -4.43 -10.00 15.50
CA GLY A 270 -4.38 -8.90 14.54
C GLY A 270 -5.75 -8.57 13.94
N ILE A 271 -6.51 -9.60 13.55
CA ILE A 271 -7.88 -9.45 13.04
C ILE A 271 -8.80 -8.86 14.12
N PHE A 272 -8.78 -9.41 15.34
CA PHE A 272 -9.64 -8.93 16.45
C PHE A 272 -9.25 -7.52 16.89
N ARG A 273 -7.94 -7.21 16.96
CA ARG A 273 -7.48 -5.86 17.31
C ARG A 273 -7.92 -4.83 16.29
N TYR A 274 -7.77 -5.13 15.00
CA TYR A 274 -8.24 -4.23 13.95
C TYR A 274 -9.76 -4.04 13.99
N LEU A 275 -10.53 -5.13 14.24
CA LEU A 275 -11.98 -5.05 14.41
C LEU A 275 -12.37 -4.14 15.58
N TYR A 276 -11.68 -4.29 16.72
CA TYR A 276 -11.87 -3.42 17.87
C TYR A 276 -11.61 -1.95 17.55
N LEU A 277 -10.50 -1.65 16.86
CA LEU A 277 -10.14 -0.29 16.47
C LEU A 277 -11.19 0.34 15.54
N VAL A 278 -11.74 -0.45 14.62
CA VAL A 278 -12.76 0.03 13.66
C VAL A 278 -14.13 0.22 14.34
N GLN A 279 -14.53 -0.71 15.23
CA GLN A 279 -15.88 -0.71 15.79
C GLN A 279 -16.01 0.10 17.08
N VAL A 280 -15.00 0.06 17.95
CA VAL A 280 -15.05 0.68 19.28
C VAL A 280 -14.34 2.03 19.28
N GLU A 281 -13.10 2.08 18.76
CA GLU A 281 -12.32 3.33 18.72
C GLU A 281 -12.64 4.20 17.51
N GLN A 282 -13.48 3.71 16.59
CA GLN A 282 -13.88 4.39 15.35
C GLN A 282 -12.70 4.86 14.47
N CYS A 283 -11.56 4.20 14.60
CA CYS A 283 -10.32 4.47 13.91
C CYS A 283 -10.16 3.52 12.71
N GLY A 284 -10.73 3.77 11.55
CA GLY A 284 -10.63 2.77 10.45
C GLY A 284 -10.64 3.36 9.04
N GLY A 285 -10.70 4.70 8.93
CA GLY A 285 -10.81 5.37 7.63
C GLY A 285 -9.64 5.14 6.67
N ALA A 286 -8.46 4.82 7.21
CA ALA A 286 -7.28 4.44 6.43
C ALA A 286 -6.55 3.29 7.16
N PRO A 287 -6.63 2.04 6.66
CA PRO A 287 -5.99 0.89 7.31
C PRO A 287 -4.49 1.07 7.59
N GLU A 288 -3.79 1.78 6.72
CA GLU A 288 -2.38 2.11 6.91
C GLU A 288 -2.13 3.07 8.08
N GLU A 289 -3.05 4.02 8.36
CA GLU A 289 -2.91 4.92 9.50
C GLU A 289 -3.13 4.16 10.81
N VAL A 290 -4.09 3.24 10.84
CA VAL A 290 -4.32 2.33 11.97
C VAL A 290 -3.08 1.50 12.25
N LEU A 291 -2.47 0.93 11.19
CA LEU A 291 -1.23 0.16 11.30
C LEU A 291 -0.09 0.98 11.93
N PHE A 292 0.06 2.25 11.59
CA PHE A 292 1.13 3.10 12.13
C PHE A 292 0.81 3.70 13.51
N SER A 293 -0.45 3.74 13.94
CA SER A 293 -0.87 4.36 15.19
C SER A 293 -1.00 3.36 16.35
N ASP A 294 -1.38 2.11 16.08
CA ASP A 294 -1.66 1.10 17.11
C ASP A 294 -0.47 0.18 17.39
N ARG A 295 0.16 0.34 18.56
CA ARG A 295 1.32 -0.46 18.99
C ARG A 295 1.01 -1.95 19.16
N PRO A 296 -0.12 -2.37 19.78
CA PRO A 296 -0.46 -3.79 19.90
C PRO A 296 -0.62 -4.47 18.53
N LEU A 297 -1.24 -3.80 17.55
CA LEU A 297 -1.36 -4.32 16.19
C LEU A 297 0.01 -4.45 15.51
N GLN A 298 0.88 -3.44 15.66
CA GLN A 298 2.25 -3.49 15.15
C GLN A 298 3.03 -4.66 15.77
N ALA A 299 2.96 -4.82 17.10
CA ALA A 299 3.62 -5.92 17.80
C ALA A 299 3.15 -7.28 17.28
N SER A 300 1.84 -7.46 17.08
CA SER A 300 1.28 -8.70 16.55
C SER A 300 1.82 -9.02 15.14
N ILE A 301 1.87 -8.03 14.25
CA ILE A 301 2.37 -8.21 12.88
C ILE A 301 3.88 -8.52 12.88
N VAL A 302 4.65 -7.83 13.71
CA VAL A 302 6.11 -8.10 13.84
C VAL A 302 6.36 -9.50 14.40
N LEU A 303 5.66 -9.88 15.47
CA LEU A 303 5.78 -11.20 16.08
C LEU A 303 5.33 -12.31 15.11
N TRP A 304 4.27 -12.08 14.36
CA TRP A 304 3.83 -12.97 13.30
C TRP A 304 4.92 -13.17 12.24
N GLY A 305 5.49 -12.08 11.73
CA GLY A 305 6.58 -12.13 10.74
C GLY A 305 7.83 -12.84 11.28
N LEU A 306 8.22 -12.54 12.51
CA LEU A 306 9.34 -13.21 13.18
C LEU A 306 9.07 -14.70 13.37
N ALA A 307 7.87 -15.08 13.81
CA ALA A 307 7.49 -16.49 13.96
C ALA A 307 7.57 -17.25 12.63
N ILE A 308 7.11 -16.65 11.52
CA ILE A 308 7.25 -17.23 10.17
C ILE A 308 8.72 -17.44 9.81
N VAL A 309 9.57 -16.42 10.01
CA VAL A 309 11.00 -16.54 9.71
C VAL A 309 11.66 -17.63 10.56
N ILE A 310 11.35 -17.69 11.84
CA ILE A 310 11.86 -18.74 12.75
C ILE A 310 11.40 -20.12 12.27
N VAL A 311 10.13 -20.30 11.94
CA VAL A 311 9.59 -21.59 11.49
C VAL A 311 10.23 -22.03 10.18
N PHE A 312 10.46 -21.14 9.24
CA PHE A 312 11.01 -21.48 7.93
C PHE A 312 12.54 -21.66 7.92
N TYR A 313 13.27 -20.90 8.73
CA TYR A 313 14.74 -20.82 8.64
C TYR A 313 15.46 -21.35 9.86
N ALA A 314 14.90 -21.21 11.08
CA ALA A 314 15.56 -21.69 12.30
C ALA A 314 15.17 -23.14 12.65
N VAL A 315 13.87 -23.48 12.52
CA VAL A 315 13.41 -24.82 12.91
C VAL A 315 14.01 -25.95 12.04
N PRO A 316 14.13 -25.83 10.71
CA PRO A 316 14.76 -26.88 9.89
C PRO A 316 16.25 -27.06 10.22
N HIS A 317 16.96 -26.00 10.62
CA HIS A 317 18.38 -26.03 10.97
C HIS A 317 18.65 -26.16 12.48
N TRP A 318 17.63 -26.53 13.26
CA TRP A 318 17.74 -26.55 14.73
C TRP A 318 18.86 -27.45 15.25
N ALA A 319 19.07 -28.60 14.63
CA ALA A 319 20.16 -29.51 14.99
C ALA A 319 21.54 -28.88 14.77
N GLU A 320 21.73 -28.15 13.68
CA GLU A 320 22.98 -27.42 13.37
C GLU A 320 23.20 -26.26 14.33
N ILE A 321 22.12 -25.51 14.60
CA ILE A 321 22.15 -24.38 15.54
C ILE A 321 22.53 -24.84 16.94
N ARG A 322 21.97 -25.97 17.42
CA ARG A 322 22.34 -26.58 18.70
C ARG A 322 23.82 -26.98 18.76
N ALA A 323 24.29 -27.59 17.68
CA ALA A 323 25.73 -27.99 17.60
C ALA A 323 26.68 -26.78 17.69
N VAL A 324 26.29 -25.63 17.07
CA VAL A 324 27.07 -24.39 17.11
C VAL A 324 27.01 -23.71 18.50
N LEU A 325 25.86 -23.77 19.16
CA LEU A 325 25.64 -23.15 20.46
C LEU A 325 26.15 -24.02 21.63
N GLY A 326 26.52 -25.30 21.38
CA GLY A 326 26.99 -26.23 22.41
C GLY A 326 25.90 -26.66 23.40
N ILE A 327 24.61 -26.63 23.02
CA ILE A 327 23.47 -26.94 23.85
C ILE A 327 22.87 -28.32 23.49
#